data_9aa5ef716f1a277f4410c9b8fbb15450
#
_entry.id   9aa5ef716f1a277f4410c9b8fbb15450
#
_cell.length_a   1.000
_cell.length_b   1.000
_cell.length_c   1.000
_cell.angle_alpha   90.00
_cell.angle_beta   90.00
_cell.angle_gamma   90.00
#
_symmetry.space_group_name_H-M   'P 1'
#
loop_
_entity.id
_entity.type
_entity.pdbx_description
1 polymer ?
#
loop_
_entity_poly.entity_id
_entity_poly.type
_entity_poly.pdbx_seq_one_letter_code
_entity_poly.pdbx_strand_id
1 'polypeptide(L)'
;MQVTRQITNDITYVGVSDRRLSLFENIFPIPRGVSYNSYIINDEKTALIDAVDYDSSRVFVENVKAALNGKTLDYIVVNHMEPDHAGSLRLICDLYPDAALVATKKAVDMMAQFFGDELKNEKIVVKEGDTVSLGKHELSFYTAPMVHWPEVMVTYESFEKVLFSADAFGTFGALNGNIFNDEYDIDRDWLQDYRRYYTNICGKYGMQVQSLLKKALTLDIQMICPLHGPVWRSNLVYIINKYDIWSKYEAEGNSVMIAYASIYGNTENAAYYLANELSKLGVKDTAMYDVSSTDVSYLISETFRCSHIVLMSATYNLEIYPKMDDYISDMKRLNVSNKTFAIVDNGTWAPTAGKKMREAVETLKNCKICENTTTVKSAVNGGNAAALAALAKEIAAEIQG
;
A
#
# COMPACT_ATOMS: atom_id res chain seq x y z
N MET A 1 -19.10 -24.45 -2.02
CA MET A 1 -19.65 -23.62 -0.90
C MET A 1 -19.39 -22.18 -1.28
N GLN A 2 -20.44 -21.41 -1.45
CA GLN A 2 -20.35 -20.01 -1.88
C GLN A 2 -20.05 -19.10 -0.69
N VAL A 3 -19.24 -18.07 -0.95
CA VAL A 3 -18.88 -17.03 0.03
C VAL A 3 -19.21 -15.69 -0.62
N THR A 4 -20.50 -15.39 -0.73
CA THR A 4 -21.00 -14.13 -1.29
C THR A 4 -21.60 -13.27 -0.20
N ARG A 5 -21.56 -11.96 -0.34
CA ARG A 5 -22.20 -11.02 0.58
C ARG A 5 -22.77 -9.82 -0.15
N GLN A 6 -23.98 -9.43 0.20
CA GLN A 6 -24.59 -8.23 -0.35
C GLN A 6 -23.87 -6.98 0.14
N ILE A 7 -23.46 -6.15 -0.81
CA ILE A 7 -22.94 -4.80 -0.59
C ILE A 7 -24.13 -3.83 -0.49
N THR A 8 -25.02 -3.93 -1.49
CA THR A 8 -26.28 -3.20 -1.57
C THR A 8 -27.38 -4.19 -2.02
N ASN A 9 -28.57 -3.71 -2.37
CA ASN A 9 -29.62 -4.60 -2.89
C ASN A 9 -29.24 -5.26 -4.23
N ASP A 10 -28.45 -4.58 -5.04
CA ASP A 10 -28.14 -5.00 -6.41
C ASP A 10 -26.66 -5.35 -6.61
N ILE A 11 -25.78 -4.97 -5.67
CA ILE A 11 -24.34 -5.23 -5.74
C ILE A 11 -23.97 -6.33 -4.74
N THR A 12 -23.32 -7.37 -5.24
CA THR A 12 -22.88 -8.54 -4.46
C THR A 12 -21.35 -8.68 -4.53
N TYR A 13 -20.70 -8.79 -3.37
CA TYR A 13 -19.33 -9.22 -3.25
C TYR A 13 -19.19 -10.70 -3.62
N VAL A 14 -18.27 -11.01 -4.53
CA VAL A 14 -17.98 -12.36 -5.01
C VAL A 14 -16.51 -12.75 -4.90
N GLY A 15 -15.71 -11.91 -4.25
CA GLY A 15 -14.26 -12.11 -4.08
C GLY A 15 -13.87 -13.33 -3.25
N VAL A 16 -12.58 -13.50 -3.07
CA VAL A 16 -11.98 -14.63 -2.35
C VAL A 16 -10.90 -14.13 -1.38
N SER A 17 -10.79 -14.77 -0.22
CA SER A 17 -9.69 -14.53 0.72
C SER A 17 -8.69 -15.68 0.66
N ASP A 18 -7.41 -15.38 0.40
CA ASP A 18 -6.31 -16.34 0.46
C ASP A 18 -5.50 -16.16 1.76
N ARG A 19 -5.49 -17.21 2.58
CA ARG A 19 -4.72 -17.26 3.83
C ARG A 19 -3.49 -18.16 3.73
N ARG A 20 -3.23 -18.75 2.57
CA ARG A 20 -2.12 -19.66 2.33
C ARG A 20 -0.94 -18.95 1.67
N LEU A 21 -1.20 -17.89 0.92
CA LEU A 21 -0.16 -17.08 0.32
C LEU A 21 0.67 -16.41 1.42
N SER A 22 1.99 -16.67 1.41
CA SER A 22 2.91 -16.12 2.42
C SER A 22 3.58 -14.82 1.98
N LEU A 23 3.73 -14.61 0.67
CA LEU A 23 4.35 -13.43 0.07
C LEU A 23 3.44 -12.85 -1.03
N PHE A 24 3.05 -11.60 -0.91
CA PHE A 24 2.39 -10.85 -1.98
C PHE A 24 3.45 -10.37 -2.99
N GLU A 25 3.15 -10.42 -4.28
CA GLU A 25 4.12 -10.16 -5.37
C GLU A 25 5.44 -10.96 -5.21
N ASN A 26 5.42 -12.08 -4.48
CA ASN A 26 6.59 -12.89 -4.14
C ASN A 26 7.71 -12.12 -3.40
N ILE A 27 7.39 -10.99 -2.76
CA ILE A 27 8.34 -10.11 -2.06
C ILE A 27 7.84 -9.66 -0.69
N PHE A 28 6.55 -9.32 -0.53
CA PHE A 28 6.03 -8.74 0.72
C PHE A 28 5.42 -9.82 1.62
N PRO A 29 5.96 -10.06 2.82
CA PRO A 29 5.35 -11.01 3.77
C PRO A 29 3.93 -10.60 4.14
N ILE A 30 2.97 -11.51 3.98
CA ILE A 30 1.56 -11.28 4.33
C ILE A 30 1.07 -12.32 5.34
N PRO A 31 1.47 -12.25 6.61
CA PRO A 31 1.13 -13.24 7.62
C PRO A 31 -0.38 -13.38 7.87
N ARG A 32 -1.17 -12.37 7.49
CA ARG A 32 -2.64 -12.37 7.56
C ARG A 32 -3.30 -12.76 6.23
N GLY A 33 -2.51 -13.14 5.21
CA GLY A 33 -3.01 -13.41 3.86
C GLY A 33 -3.43 -12.16 3.11
N VAL A 34 -4.30 -12.31 2.11
CA VAL A 34 -4.83 -11.24 1.27
C VAL A 34 -6.25 -11.58 0.83
N SER A 35 -7.09 -10.59 0.54
CA SER A 35 -8.36 -10.78 -0.17
C SER A 35 -8.24 -10.27 -1.61
N TYR A 36 -8.81 -11.00 -2.56
CA TYR A 36 -9.02 -10.57 -3.94
C TYR A 36 -10.50 -10.27 -4.08
N ASN A 37 -10.82 -8.99 -4.17
CA ASN A 37 -12.21 -8.55 -4.18
C ASN A 37 -12.72 -8.44 -5.62
N SER A 38 -13.94 -8.87 -5.82
CA SER A 38 -14.67 -8.73 -7.07
C SER A 38 -16.15 -8.58 -6.76
N TYR A 39 -16.90 -7.96 -7.67
CA TYR A 39 -18.27 -7.58 -7.40
C TYR A 39 -19.17 -7.85 -8.60
N ILE A 40 -20.41 -8.26 -8.37
CA ILE A 40 -21.44 -8.36 -9.40
C ILE A 40 -22.49 -7.29 -9.16
N ILE A 41 -22.85 -6.58 -10.22
CA ILE A 41 -23.99 -5.68 -10.29
C ILE A 41 -25.09 -6.38 -11.07
N ASN A 42 -26.23 -6.57 -10.41
CA ASN A 42 -27.43 -7.18 -10.99
C ASN A 42 -28.48 -6.12 -11.32
N ASP A 43 -28.69 -5.89 -12.62
CA ASP A 43 -29.72 -4.95 -13.11
C ASP A 43 -30.42 -5.57 -14.33
N GLU A 44 -30.94 -4.75 -15.26
CA GLU A 44 -31.42 -5.22 -16.57
C GLU A 44 -30.31 -5.95 -17.31
N LYS A 45 -29.09 -5.42 -17.25
CA LYS A 45 -27.84 -6.09 -17.63
C LYS A 45 -26.98 -6.34 -16.40
N THR A 46 -26.18 -7.38 -16.46
CA THR A 46 -25.28 -7.76 -15.36
C THR A 46 -23.85 -7.39 -15.69
N ALA A 47 -23.10 -6.92 -14.67
CA ALA A 47 -21.69 -6.62 -14.81
C ALA A 47 -20.89 -7.30 -13.69
N LEU A 48 -19.77 -7.92 -14.07
CA LEU A 48 -18.72 -8.34 -13.15
C LEU A 48 -17.62 -7.26 -13.13
N ILE A 49 -17.23 -6.84 -11.95
CA ILE A 49 -16.16 -5.87 -11.74
C ILE A 49 -14.91 -6.61 -11.27
N ASP A 50 -13.90 -6.64 -12.13
CA ASP A 50 -12.64 -7.35 -12.00
C ASP A 50 -12.78 -8.87 -11.74
N ALA A 51 -11.70 -9.59 -11.85
CA ALA A 51 -11.61 -11.00 -11.54
C ALA A 51 -10.73 -11.20 -10.29
N VAL A 52 -10.08 -12.35 -10.14
CA VAL A 52 -9.21 -12.69 -9.01
C VAL A 52 -7.99 -13.48 -9.49
N ASP A 53 -7.06 -13.73 -8.59
CA ASP A 53 -5.92 -14.61 -8.81
C ASP A 53 -6.35 -16.00 -9.30
N TYR A 54 -5.53 -16.60 -10.16
CA TYR A 54 -5.84 -17.89 -10.80
C TYR A 54 -6.04 -19.02 -9.79
N ASP A 55 -5.24 -19.09 -8.73
CA ASP A 55 -5.32 -20.15 -7.73
C ASP A 55 -6.60 -20.05 -6.88
N SER A 56 -7.23 -18.89 -6.86
CA SER A 56 -8.52 -18.63 -6.22
C SER A 56 -9.73 -18.88 -7.11
N SER A 57 -9.53 -19.16 -8.40
CA SER A 57 -10.56 -19.23 -9.45
C SER A 57 -11.71 -20.20 -9.14
N ARG A 58 -11.44 -21.34 -8.51
CA ARG A 58 -12.49 -22.33 -8.20
C ARG A 58 -13.58 -21.77 -7.31
N VAL A 59 -13.21 -21.11 -6.21
CA VAL A 59 -14.17 -20.50 -5.28
C VAL A 59 -14.84 -19.30 -5.93
N PHE A 60 -14.06 -18.50 -6.66
CA PHE A 60 -14.55 -17.34 -7.37
C PHE A 60 -15.66 -17.67 -8.37
N VAL A 61 -15.46 -18.69 -9.22
CA VAL A 61 -16.49 -19.14 -10.19
C VAL A 61 -17.76 -19.61 -9.47
N GLU A 62 -17.62 -20.33 -8.35
CA GLU A 62 -18.80 -20.72 -7.56
C GLU A 62 -19.55 -19.48 -7.02
N ASN A 63 -18.82 -18.45 -6.57
CA ASN A 63 -19.40 -17.21 -6.06
C ASN A 63 -20.10 -16.41 -7.18
N VAL A 64 -19.45 -16.27 -8.33
CA VAL A 64 -20.03 -15.59 -9.52
C VAL A 64 -21.34 -16.28 -9.94
N LYS A 65 -21.34 -17.62 -10.10
CA LYS A 65 -22.54 -18.37 -10.46
C LYS A 65 -23.68 -18.19 -9.44
N ALA A 66 -23.34 -18.17 -8.15
CA ALA A 66 -24.34 -17.98 -7.09
C ALA A 66 -24.93 -16.57 -7.14
N ALA A 67 -24.11 -15.54 -7.31
CA ALA A 67 -24.58 -14.16 -7.37
C ALA A 67 -25.41 -13.86 -8.61
N LEU A 68 -25.07 -14.46 -9.75
CA LEU A 68 -25.86 -14.37 -10.99
C LEU A 68 -27.22 -15.10 -10.87
N ASN A 69 -27.31 -16.12 -10.05
CA ASN A 69 -28.56 -16.89 -9.81
C ASN A 69 -29.26 -17.31 -11.11
N GLY A 70 -28.51 -17.83 -12.05
CA GLY A 70 -29.01 -18.30 -13.38
C GLY A 70 -29.14 -17.23 -14.45
N LYS A 71 -28.86 -15.96 -14.16
CA LYS A 71 -28.72 -14.91 -15.18
C LYS A 71 -27.42 -15.12 -15.98
N THR A 72 -27.38 -14.55 -17.17
CA THR A 72 -26.14 -14.42 -17.96
C THR A 72 -25.27 -13.28 -17.43
N LEU A 73 -24.05 -13.17 -17.91
CA LEU A 73 -23.17 -12.04 -17.68
C LEU A 73 -23.10 -11.23 -18.96
N ASP A 74 -23.39 -9.93 -18.91
CA ASP A 74 -23.37 -9.04 -20.07
C ASP A 74 -22.05 -8.30 -20.21
N TYR A 75 -21.43 -7.91 -19.09
CA TYR A 75 -20.18 -7.16 -19.05
C TYR A 75 -19.20 -7.72 -18.03
N ILE A 76 -17.92 -7.67 -18.39
CA ILE A 76 -16.78 -7.86 -17.49
C ILE A 76 -15.96 -6.59 -17.55
N VAL A 77 -16.02 -5.79 -16.50
CA VAL A 77 -15.23 -4.57 -16.37
C VAL A 77 -13.87 -4.93 -15.79
N VAL A 78 -12.80 -4.52 -16.47
CA VAL A 78 -11.42 -4.78 -16.04
C VAL A 78 -10.78 -3.44 -15.69
N ASN A 79 -10.76 -3.12 -14.40
CA ASN A 79 -10.12 -1.92 -13.87
C ASN A 79 -8.59 -2.07 -13.83
N HIS A 80 -8.10 -3.31 -13.59
CA HIS A 80 -6.69 -3.60 -13.40
C HIS A 80 -6.30 -4.95 -14.01
N MET A 81 -5.11 -5.00 -14.62
CA MET A 81 -4.60 -6.17 -15.35
C MET A 81 -3.54 -6.97 -14.59
N GLU A 82 -3.22 -6.59 -13.36
CA GLU A 82 -2.32 -7.41 -12.55
C GLU A 82 -2.89 -8.82 -12.36
N PRO A 83 -2.07 -9.88 -12.41
CA PRO A 83 -2.56 -11.26 -12.39
C PRO A 83 -3.43 -11.64 -11.20
N ASP A 84 -3.29 -11.00 -10.05
CA ASP A 84 -4.14 -11.23 -8.89
C ASP A 84 -5.57 -10.67 -9.06
N HIS A 85 -5.82 -9.84 -10.08
CA HIS A 85 -7.14 -9.34 -10.49
C HIS A 85 -7.54 -9.79 -11.90
N ALA A 86 -6.62 -10.34 -12.68
CA ALA A 86 -6.87 -10.75 -14.03
C ALA A 86 -6.52 -12.23 -14.30
N GLY A 87 -5.92 -12.94 -13.37
CA GLY A 87 -5.45 -14.31 -13.56
C GLY A 87 -6.57 -15.29 -13.92
N SER A 88 -7.77 -15.12 -13.38
CA SER A 88 -8.94 -15.94 -13.70
C SER A 88 -9.82 -15.36 -14.83
N LEU A 89 -9.43 -14.23 -15.45
CA LEU A 89 -10.22 -13.54 -16.47
C LEU A 89 -10.56 -14.45 -17.64
N ARG A 90 -9.58 -15.21 -18.15
CA ARG A 90 -9.81 -16.16 -19.25
C ARG A 90 -10.88 -17.17 -18.90
N LEU A 91 -10.82 -17.76 -17.70
CA LEU A 91 -11.80 -18.76 -17.26
C LEU A 91 -13.22 -18.17 -17.23
N ILE A 92 -13.37 -16.93 -16.78
CA ILE A 92 -14.66 -16.23 -16.79
C ILE A 92 -15.13 -15.96 -18.22
N CYS A 93 -14.24 -15.54 -19.12
CA CYS A 93 -14.55 -15.34 -20.54
C CYS A 93 -15.01 -16.65 -21.22
N ASP A 94 -14.35 -17.78 -20.93
CA ASP A 94 -14.75 -19.10 -21.47
C ASP A 94 -16.12 -19.53 -20.95
N LEU A 95 -16.47 -19.20 -19.70
CA LEU A 95 -17.79 -19.50 -19.09
C LEU A 95 -18.90 -18.59 -19.58
N TYR A 96 -18.58 -17.35 -19.94
CA TYR A 96 -19.50 -16.31 -20.40
C TYR A 96 -19.01 -15.69 -21.72
N PRO A 97 -19.03 -16.45 -22.82
CA PRO A 97 -18.42 -16.02 -24.09
C PRO A 97 -19.10 -14.81 -24.74
N ASP A 98 -20.37 -14.57 -24.40
CA ASP A 98 -21.16 -13.44 -24.93
C ASP A 98 -20.99 -12.16 -24.09
N ALA A 99 -20.33 -12.22 -22.92
CA ALA A 99 -20.03 -11.06 -22.11
C ALA A 99 -19.00 -10.15 -22.77
N ALA A 100 -19.27 -8.84 -22.87
CA ALA A 100 -18.30 -7.90 -23.41
C ALA A 100 -17.27 -7.47 -22.33
N LEU A 101 -15.99 -7.44 -22.71
CA LEU A 101 -14.91 -6.90 -21.88
C LEU A 101 -14.88 -5.39 -21.98
N VAL A 102 -15.05 -4.69 -20.86
CA VAL A 102 -14.99 -3.23 -20.77
C VAL A 102 -13.69 -2.82 -20.10
N ALA A 103 -12.80 -2.15 -20.82
CA ALA A 103 -11.46 -1.84 -20.33
C ALA A 103 -10.83 -0.65 -21.05
N THR A 104 -9.76 -0.09 -20.47
CA THR A 104 -8.95 0.92 -21.19
C THR A 104 -8.23 0.28 -22.39
N LYS A 105 -7.85 1.10 -23.37
CA LYS A 105 -7.05 0.61 -24.52
C LYS A 105 -5.77 -0.10 -24.06
N LYS A 106 -5.09 0.44 -23.04
CA LYS A 106 -3.88 -0.19 -22.48
C LYS A 106 -4.16 -1.55 -21.85
N ALA A 107 -5.24 -1.68 -21.09
CA ALA A 107 -5.64 -2.96 -20.52
C ALA A 107 -5.94 -3.99 -21.63
N VAL A 108 -6.62 -3.60 -22.70
CA VAL A 108 -6.84 -4.47 -23.87
C VAL A 108 -5.51 -4.91 -24.51
N ASP A 109 -4.52 -4.01 -24.63
CA ASP A 109 -3.20 -4.37 -25.14
C ASP A 109 -2.46 -5.34 -24.19
N MET A 110 -2.62 -5.17 -22.86
CA MET A 110 -2.08 -6.11 -21.88
C MET A 110 -2.80 -7.47 -21.88
N MET A 111 -4.11 -7.50 -22.10
CA MET A 111 -4.84 -8.76 -22.31
C MET A 111 -4.21 -9.58 -23.44
N ALA A 112 -3.83 -8.95 -24.54
CA ALA A 112 -3.14 -9.63 -25.64
C ALA A 112 -1.74 -10.12 -25.24
N GLN A 113 -1.05 -9.44 -24.34
CA GLN A 113 0.25 -9.88 -23.82
C GLN A 113 0.12 -11.10 -22.89
N PHE A 114 -0.88 -11.12 -22.01
CA PHE A 114 -1.09 -12.21 -21.06
C PHE A 114 -1.78 -13.43 -21.68
N PHE A 115 -2.73 -13.20 -22.57
CA PHE A 115 -3.63 -14.27 -23.07
C PHE A 115 -3.55 -14.50 -24.59
N GLY A 116 -2.72 -13.74 -25.32
CA GLY A 116 -2.67 -13.81 -26.78
C GLY A 116 -4.05 -13.54 -27.40
N ASP A 117 -4.44 -14.37 -28.36
CA ASP A 117 -5.75 -14.29 -29.03
C ASP A 117 -6.83 -15.15 -28.35
N GLU A 118 -6.62 -15.57 -27.10
CA GLU A 118 -7.52 -16.52 -26.46
C GLU A 118 -8.81 -15.88 -25.94
N LEU A 119 -8.79 -14.58 -25.56
CA LEU A 119 -9.99 -13.85 -25.18
C LEU A 119 -10.80 -13.43 -26.41
N LYS A 120 -11.84 -14.21 -26.73
CA LYS A 120 -12.70 -14.00 -27.92
C LYS A 120 -13.83 -13.00 -27.69
N ASN A 121 -14.14 -12.68 -26.46
CA ASN A 121 -15.16 -11.73 -26.06
C ASN A 121 -15.01 -10.37 -26.80
N GLU A 122 -16.11 -9.73 -27.12
CA GLU A 122 -16.11 -8.35 -27.61
C GLU A 122 -15.35 -7.45 -26.62
N LYS A 123 -14.62 -6.46 -27.14
CA LYS A 123 -13.86 -5.50 -26.33
C LYS A 123 -14.41 -4.10 -26.54
N ILE A 124 -15.05 -3.58 -25.50
CA ILE A 124 -15.50 -2.19 -25.42
C ILE A 124 -14.37 -1.37 -24.81
N VAL A 125 -13.68 -0.60 -25.65
CA VAL A 125 -12.58 0.27 -25.19
C VAL A 125 -13.16 1.56 -24.66
N VAL A 126 -12.89 1.84 -23.38
CA VAL A 126 -13.36 3.06 -22.70
C VAL A 126 -12.20 3.99 -22.34
N LYS A 127 -12.53 5.26 -22.18
CA LYS A 127 -11.63 6.33 -21.77
C LYS A 127 -12.29 7.19 -20.69
N GLU A 128 -11.57 8.17 -20.21
CA GLU A 128 -12.03 9.12 -19.20
C GLU A 128 -13.41 9.69 -19.51
N GLY A 129 -14.37 9.46 -18.61
CA GLY A 129 -15.73 9.98 -18.70
C GLY A 129 -16.69 9.19 -19.60
N ASP A 130 -16.25 8.12 -20.26
CA ASP A 130 -17.17 7.24 -20.98
C ASP A 130 -18.08 6.50 -19.99
N THR A 131 -19.27 6.09 -20.45
CA THR A 131 -20.26 5.41 -19.62
C THR A 131 -20.80 4.14 -20.27
N VAL A 132 -21.25 3.21 -19.42
CA VAL A 132 -22.01 2.01 -19.81
C VAL A 132 -23.25 1.91 -18.93
N SER A 133 -24.43 1.83 -19.54
CA SER A 133 -25.69 1.65 -18.84
C SER A 133 -25.99 0.16 -18.65
N LEU A 134 -26.40 -0.20 -17.44
CA LEU A 134 -26.90 -1.52 -17.10
C LEU A 134 -28.44 -1.57 -16.99
N GLY A 135 -29.09 -0.42 -17.12
CA GLY A 135 -30.50 -0.16 -16.89
C GLY A 135 -30.65 1.01 -15.91
N LYS A 136 -30.94 0.73 -14.67
CA LYS A 136 -30.98 1.67 -13.56
C LYS A 136 -29.58 2.14 -13.13
N HIS A 137 -28.60 1.22 -13.15
CA HIS A 137 -27.20 1.50 -12.84
C HIS A 137 -26.46 2.02 -14.08
N GLU A 138 -25.68 3.07 -13.91
CA GLU A 138 -24.78 3.58 -14.93
C GLU A 138 -23.34 3.57 -14.39
N LEU A 139 -22.44 2.97 -15.15
CA LEU A 139 -21.01 2.91 -14.87
C LEU A 139 -20.27 4.01 -15.63
N SER A 140 -19.52 4.85 -14.93
CA SER A 140 -18.63 5.87 -15.50
C SER A 140 -17.19 5.51 -15.20
N PHE A 141 -16.29 5.70 -16.18
CA PHE A 141 -14.90 5.27 -16.08
C PHE A 141 -13.95 6.45 -15.93
N TYR A 142 -13.03 6.36 -14.99
CA TYR A 142 -12.02 7.39 -14.73
C TYR A 142 -10.64 6.73 -14.72
N THR A 143 -9.74 7.24 -15.56
CA THR A 143 -8.38 6.71 -15.64
C THR A 143 -7.56 7.08 -14.42
N ALA A 144 -6.81 6.11 -13.89
CA ALA A 144 -5.93 6.27 -12.74
C ALA A 144 -4.51 5.73 -13.04
N PRO A 145 -3.84 6.22 -14.11
CA PRO A 145 -2.59 5.66 -14.57
C PRO A 145 -1.52 5.73 -13.48
N MET A 146 -0.78 4.63 -13.30
CA MET A 146 0.23 4.44 -12.26
C MET A 146 -0.31 4.43 -10.84
N VAL A 147 -1.59 4.10 -10.64
CA VAL A 147 -2.14 3.76 -9.33
C VAL A 147 -2.59 2.28 -9.34
N HIS A 148 -1.69 1.24 -9.41
CA HIS A 148 -0.24 1.50 -9.50
C HIS A 148 0.36 1.12 -10.87
N TRP A 149 -0.40 0.59 -11.80
CA TRP A 149 0.00 0.27 -13.18
C TRP A 149 -0.54 1.30 -14.20
N PRO A 150 0.04 1.35 -15.43
CA PRO A 150 -0.29 2.42 -16.37
C PRO A 150 -1.68 2.33 -17.02
N GLU A 151 -2.33 1.17 -16.98
CA GLU A 151 -3.65 0.91 -17.58
C GLU A 151 -4.81 1.13 -16.62
N VAL A 152 -4.54 1.28 -15.33
CA VAL A 152 -5.54 1.32 -14.26
C VAL A 152 -6.62 2.38 -14.53
N MET A 153 -7.86 1.96 -14.34
CA MET A 153 -9.01 2.84 -14.23
C MET A 153 -9.79 2.53 -12.95
N VAL A 154 -10.64 3.45 -12.54
CA VAL A 154 -11.64 3.22 -11.50
C VAL A 154 -13.02 3.38 -12.11
N THR A 155 -14.00 2.62 -11.61
CA THR A 155 -15.38 2.65 -12.09
C THR A 155 -16.27 3.25 -11.04
N TYR A 156 -17.00 4.31 -11.39
CA TYR A 156 -18.01 4.90 -10.52
C TYR A 156 -19.42 4.49 -10.98
N GLU A 157 -20.15 3.91 -10.07
CA GLU A 157 -21.56 3.55 -10.24
C GLU A 157 -22.43 4.66 -9.65
N SER A 158 -23.28 5.29 -10.47
CA SER A 158 -23.93 6.56 -10.11
C SER A 158 -25.24 6.40 -9.33
N PHE A 159 -25.94 5.28 -9.41
CA PHE A 159 -27.22 5.07 -8.75
C PHE A 159 -27.07 4.88 -7.23
N GLU A 160 -26.20 3.97 -6.81
CA GLU A 160 -25.89 3.73 -5.40
C GLU A 160 -24.64 4.46 -4.92
N LYS A 161 -23.97 5.21 -5.83
CA LYS A 161 -22.80 6.06 -5.58
C LYS A 161 -21.59 5.29 -5.07
N VAL A 162 -21.31 4.18 -5.74
CA VAL A 162 -20.22 3.25 -5.39
C VAL A 162 -19.02 3.50 -6.29
N LEU A 163 -17.85 3.66 -5.68
CA LEU A 163 -16.57 3.71 -6.37
C LEU A 163 -15.87 2.35 -6.28
N PHE A 164 -15.72 1.65 -7.40
CA PHE A 164 -14.82 0.51 -7.54
C PHE A 164 -13.43 1.05 -7.86
N SER A 165 -12.55 1.04 -6.87
CA SER A 165 -11.36 1.88 -6.84
C SER A 165 -10.08 1.21 -7.33
N ALA A 166 -10.19 0.02 -7.94
CA ALA A 166 -9.02 -0.83 -8.21
C ALA A 166 -8.21 -1.02 -6.91
N ASP A 167 -6.90 -0.97 -6.98
CA ASP A 167 -6.01 -1.11 -5.80
C ASP A 167 -5.99 0.09 -4.88
N ALA A 168 -6.49 1.24 -5.33
CA ALA A 168 -6.60 2.39 -4.44
C ALA A 168 -7.51 2.06 -3.25
N PHE A 169 -7.08 2.46 -2.06
CA PHE A 169 -7.72 2.17 -0.79
C PHE A 169 -7.70 0.69 -0.37
N GLY A 170 -6.87 -0.13 -1.04
CA GLY A 170 -6.62 -1.52 -0.71
C GLY A 170 -5.68 -1.71 0.49
N THR A 171 -5.60 -2.94 0.99
CA THR A 171 -4.74 -3.33 2.12
C THR A 171 -4.32 -4.79 2.04
N PHE A 172 -3.19 -5.14 2.64
CA PHE A 172 -2.89 -6.53 2.95
C PHE A 172 -3.87 -7.06 4.00
N GLY A 173 -4.07 -8.36 4.03
CA GLY A 173 -4.93 -9.06 4.97
C GLY A 173 -6.15 -9.71 4.34
N ALA A 174 -6.41 -10.95 4.71
CA ALA A 174 -7.60 -11.71 4.30
C ALA A 174 -8.79 -11.35 5.20
N LEU A 175 -9.96 -11.18 4.59
CA LEU A 175 -11.21 -10.94 5.32
C LEU A 175 -11.61 -12.17 6.14
N ASN A 176 -12.25 -11.97 7.28
CA ASN A 176 -12.64 -13.01 8.21
C ASN A 176 -14.16 -13.30 8.26
N GLY A 177 -14.88 -12.90 7.18
CA GLY A 177 -16.34 -12.98 7.10
C GLY A 177 -17.02 -11.62 7.23
N ASN A 178 -16.48 -10.71 8.02
CA ASN A 178 -16.77 -9.29 7.93
C ASN A 178 -16.14 -8.73 6.65
N ILE A 179 -16.86 -7.88 5.93
CA ILE A 179 -16.37 -7.27 4.69
C ILE A 179 -16.39 -5.75 4.72
N PHE A 180 -17.05 -5.13 5.71
CA PHE A 180 -17.17 -3.67 5.78
C PHE A 180 -16.24 -3.08 6.83
N ASN A 181 -15.77 -1.87 6.56
CA ASN A 181 -14.88 -1.15 7.48
C ASN A 181 -15.47 -0.90 8.88
N ASP A 182 -16.79 -0.73 8.99
CA ASP A 182 -17.49 -0.50 10.26
C ASP A 182 -17.76 -1.79 11.06
N GLU A 183 -17.36 -2.93 10.53
CA GLU A 183 -17.39 -4.22 11.23
C GLU A 183 -16.04 -4.55 11.90
N TYR A 184 -15.06 -3.65 11.80
CA TYR A 184 -13.71 -3.77 12.35
C TYR A 184 -13.33 -2.56 13.19
N ASP A 185 -12.38 -2.73 14.07
CA ASP A 185 -11.56 -1.64 14.60
C ASP A 185 -10.40 -1.37 13.62
N ILE A 186 -10.59 -0.40 12.73
CA ILE A 186 -9.65 -0.14 11.65
C ILE A 186 -8.27 0.27 12.17
N ASP A 187 -8.20 1.09 13.21
CA ASP A 187 -6.92 1.56 13.76
C ASP A 187 -6.12 0.41 14.38
N ARG A 188 -6.79 -0.46 15.13
CA ARG A 188 -6.15 -1.61 15.77
C ARG A 188 -5.80 -2.72 14.79
N ASP A 189 -6.74 -3.06 13.88
CA ASP A 189 -6.68 -4.33 13.15
C ASP A 189 -6.12 -4.18 11.73
N TRP A 190 -6.20 -2.98 11.14
CA TRP A 190 -5.97 -2.82 9.71
C TRP A 190 -5.05 -1.65 9.33
N LEU A 191 -4.97 -0.57 10.09
CA LEU A 191 -4.26 0.66 9.69
C LEU A 191 -2.80 0.41 9.32
N GLN A 192 -2.12 -0.45 10.06
CA GLN A 192 -0.72 -0.81 9.75
C GLN A 192 -0.60 -1.51 8.39
N ASP A 193 -1.50 -2.44 8.08
CA ASP A 193 -1.50 -3.14 6.80
C ASP A 193 -1.96 -2.23 5.64
N TYR A 194 -2.92 -1.30 5.85
CA TYR A 194 -3.27 -0.25 4.88
C TYR A 194 -2.06 0.63 4.53
N ARG A 195 -1.36 1.14 5.54
CA ARG A 195 -0.17 1.96 5.32
C ARG A 195 0.92 1.16 4.63
N ARG A 196 1.18 -0.08 5.07
CA ARG A 196 2.19 -0.93 4.49
C ARG A 196 1.89 -1.30 3.03
N TYR A 197 0.63 -1.59 2.71
CA TYR A 197 0.17 -1.79 1.34
C TYR A 197 0.41 -0.53 0.50
N TYR A 198 -0.16 0.61 0.92
CA TYR A 198 -0.02 1.86 0.19
C TYR A 198 1.46 2.20 -0.08
N THR A 199 2.29 2.18 0.94
CA THR A 199 3.68 2.67 0.84
C THR A 199 4.56 1.82 -0.06
N ASN A 200 4.31 0.52 -0.11
CA ASN A 200 5.10 -0.40 -0.94
C ASN A 200 4.53 -0.57 -2.36
N ILE A 201 3.22 -0.48 -2.53
CA ILE A 201 2.55 -0.69 -3.82
C ILE A 201 2.38 0.64 -4.58
N CYS A 202 1.78 1.65 -3.94
CA CYS A 202 1.49 2.95 -4.55
C CYS A 202 2.51 4.04 -4.20
N GLY A 203 3.35 3.84 -3.20
CA GLY A 203 4.17 4.88 -2.55
C GLY A 203 5.05 5.69 -3.49
N LYS A 204 5.57 5.08 -4.55
CA LYS A 204 6.34 5.78 -5.58
C LYS A 204 5.54 6.84 -6.34
N TYR A 205 4.23 6.67 -6.45
CA TYR A 205 3.38 7.38 -7.38
C TYR A 205 2.46 8.42 -6.69
N GLY A 206 2.96 9.09 -5.66
CA GLY A 206 2.18 10.04 -4.85
C GLY A 206 1.45 11.11 -5.67
N MET A 207 2.08 11.69 -6.72
CA MET A 207 1.43 12.66 -7.60
C MET A 207 0.24 12.08 -8.38
N GLN A 208 0.33 10.84 -8.81
CA GLN A 208 -0.74 10.15 -9.52
C GLN A 208 -1.90 9.83 -8.58
N VAL A 209 -1.60 9.42 -7.35
CA VAL A 209 -2.61 9.26 -6.30
C VAL A 209 -3.30 10.59 -6.00
N GLN A 210 -2.57 11.70 -5.87
CA GLN A 210 -3.15 13.04 -5.70
C GLN A 210 -4.08 13.42 -6.88
N SER A 211 -3.73 13.02 -8.10
CA SER A 211 -4.59 13.25 -9.27
C SER A 211 -5.88 12.43 -9.20
N LEU A 212 -5.80 11.18 -8.75
CA LEU A 212 -6.98 10.33 -8.52
C LEU A 212 -7.87 10.91 -7.43
N LEU A 213 -7.29 11.32 -6.29
CA LEU A 213 -8.04 11.94 -5.19
C LEU A 213 -8.80 13.20 -5.64
N LYS A 214 -8.18 14.04 -6.48
CA LYS A 214 -8.86 15.23 -7.04
C LYS A 214 -10.07 14.85 -7.91
N LYS A 215 -9.97 13.78 -8.71
CA LYS A 215 -11.11 13.29 -9.49
C LYS A 215 -12.20 12.72 -8.57
N ALA A 216 -11.83 11.90 -7.59
CA ALA A 216 -12.77 11.33 -6.64
C ALA A 216 -13.57 12.39 -5.85
N LEU A 217 -12.94 13.52 -5.51
CA LEU A 217 -13.62 14.64 -4.83
C LEU A 217 -14.70 15.33 -5.68
N THR A 218 -14.76 15.10 -7.00
CA THR A 218 -15.82 15.63 -7.88
C THR A 218 -17.04 14.71 -7.95
N LEU A 219 -16.96 13.51 -7.36
CA LEU A 219 -18.00 12.49 -7.37
C LEU A 219 -18.70 12.43 -6.00
N ASP A 220 -20.00 12.12 -6.02
CA ASP A 220 -20.77 11.89 -4.78
C ASP A 220 -20.61 10.43 -4.34
N ILE A 221 -19.47 10.11 -3.74
CA ILE A 221 -19.12 8.75 -3.33
C ILE A 221 -19.68 8.47 -1.94
N GLN A 222 -20.49 7.42 -1.83
CA GLN A 222 -21.05 6.93 -0.56
C GLN A 222 -20.39 5.62 -0.12
N MET A 223 -19.71 4.92 -1.03
CA MET A 223 -19.06 3.66 -0.76
C MET A 223 -17.82 3.50 -1.64
N ILE A 224 -16.74 2.92 -1.09
CA ILE A 224 -15.52 2.55 -1.84
C ILE A 224 -15.35 1.04 -1.77
N CYS A 225 -15.27 0.40 -2.93
CA CYS A 225 -15.09 -1.03 -3.12
C CYS A 225 -13.70 -1.29 -3.72
N PRO A 226 -12.65 -1.49 -2.90
CA PRO A 226 -11.29 -1.75 -3.37
C PRO A 226 -11.13 -3.22 -3.80
N LEU A 227 -10.04 -3.51 -4.52
CA LEU A 227 -9.69 -4.87 -4.93
C LEU A 227 -9.06 -5.71 -3.80
N HIS A 228 -8.65 -5.07 -2.71
CA HIS A 228 -8.15 -5.75 -1.49
C HIS A 228 -8.73 -5.15 -0.22
N GLY A 229 -8.99 -6.00 0.78
CA GLY A 229 -9.40 -5.59 2.11
C GLY A 229 -10.86 -5.17 2.25
N PRO A 230 -11.22 -4.50 3.36
CA PRO A 230 -12.59 -4.11 3.65
C PRO A 230 -13.18 -3.08 2.67
N VAL A 231 -14.47 -3.25 2.38
CA VAL A 231 -15.30 -2.25 1.70
C VAL A 231 -15.58 -1.09 2.65
N TRP A 232 -15.36 0.13 2.21
CA TRP A 232 -15.64 1.34 2.96
C TRP A 232 -17.06 1.84 2.69
N ARG A 233 -17.95 1.74 3.67
CA ARG A 233 -19.35 2.25 3.60
C ARG A 233 -19.63 3.31 4.66
N SER A 234 -18.67 3.61 5.51
CA SER A 234 -18.77 4.64 6.54
C SER A 234 -17.43 5.34 6.72
N ASN A 235 -17.46 6.59 7.22
CA ASN A 235 -16.26 7.37 7.52
C ASN A 235 -15.21 7.39 6.38
N LEU A 236 -15.64 7.57 5.13
CA LEU A 236 -14.77 7.57 3.95
C LEU A 236 -13.65 8.62 4.04
N VAL A 237 -13.95 9.74 4.72
CA VAL A 237 -12.99 10.82 4.94
C VAL A 237 -11.73 10.32 5.66
N TYR A 238 -11.85 9.33 6.53
CA TYR A 238 -10.71 8.75 7.25
C TYR A 238 -9.66 8.18 6.29
N ILE A 239 -10.05 7.25 5.43
CA ILE A 239 -9.10 6.60 4.51
C ILE A 239 -8.63 7.54 3.40
N ILE A 240 -9.49 8.44 2.93
CA ILE A 240 -9.13 9.48 1.95
C ILE A 240 -8.05 10.39 2.54
N ASN A 241 -8.18 10.83 3.80
CA ASN A 241 -7.17 11.65 4.47
C ASN A 241 -5.85 10.89 4.66
N LYS A 242 -5.89 9.60 4.97
CA LYS A 242 -4.67 8.77 5.05
C LYS A 242 -3.94 8.74 3.71
N TYR A 243 -4.67 8.49 2.62
CA TYR A 243 -4.11 8.51 1.26
C TYR A 243 -3.57 9.90 0.88
N ASP A 244 -4.26 10.98 1.29
CA ASP A 244 -3.79 12.35 1.06
C ASP A 244 -2.45 12.63 1.75
N ILE A 245 -2.32 12.28 3.04
CA ILE A 245 -1.08 12.42 3.81
C ILE A 245 0.04 11.58 3.18
N TRP A 246 -0.21 10.28 2.95
CA TRP A 246 0.82 9.38 2.44
C TRP A 246 1.30 9.76 1.04
N SER A 247 0.41 10.19 0.15
CA SER A 247 0.74 10.57 -1.23
C SER A 247 1.46 11.91 -1.34
N LYS A 248 1.41 12.73 -0.31
CA LYS A 248 2.24 13.93 -0.15
C LYS A 248 3.57 13.64 0.55
N TYR A 249 3.81 12.39 0.96
CA TYR A 249 4.96 12.00 1.77
C TYR A 249 5.03 12.72 3.12
N GLU A 250 3.91 13.20 3.61
CA GLU A 250 3.80 13.81 4.93
C GLU A 250 3.81 12.75 6.03
N ALA A 251 4.18 13.11 7.24
CA ALA A 251 4.09 12.23 8.39
C ALA A 251 2.66 12.21 8.95
N GLU A 252 2.26 11.10 9.58
CA GLU A 252 0.97 11.03 10.27
C GLU A 252 0.95 11.84 11.58
N GLY A 253 2.12 12.22 12.07
CA GLY A 253 2.31 13.01 13.28
C GLY A 253 3.77 13.19 13.62
N ASN A 254 4.03 13.92 14.70
CA ASN A 254 5.38 14.15 15.22
C ASN A 254 5.87 12.90 15.96
N SER A 255 6.66 12.07 15.31
CA SER A 255 7.14 10.78 15.81
C SER A 255 8.55 10.47 15.32
N VAL A 256 9.25 9.60 16.02
CA VAL A 256 10.62 9.16 15.74
C VAL A 256 10.66 7.68 15.43
N MET A 257 11.28 7.32 14.31
CA MET A 257 11.69 5.95 14.03
C MET A 257 13.21 5.83 14.21
N ILE A 258 13.65 4.86 15.00
CA ILE A 258 15.06 4.49 15.14
C ILE A 258 15.26 3.16 14.43
N ALA A 259 15.88 3.20 13.25
CA ALA A 259 16.30 2.02 12.50
C ALA A 259 17.77 1.75 12.76
N TYR A 260 18.09 0.58 13.32
CA TYR A 260 19.46 0.26 13.67
C TYR A 260 19.95 -1.06 13.06
N ALA A 261 21.23 -1.07 12.67
CA ALA A 261 21.97 -2.24 12.23
C ALA A 261 23.09 -2.53 13.23
N SER A 262 22.97 -3.62 13.99
CA SER A 262 23.93 -3.98 15.03
C SER A 262 24.50 -5.38 14.79
N ILE A 263 25.83 -5.53 14.88
CA ILE A 263 26.50 -6.84 14.70
C ILE A 263 26.56 -7.61 16.02
N TYR A 264 26.97 -6.95 17.11
CA TYR A 264 27.17 -7.56 18.43
C TYR A 264 26.45 -6.81 19.57
N GLY A 265 25.36 -6.10 19.27
CA GLY A 265 24.52 -5.42 20.24
C GLY A 265 24.98 -3.99 20.63
N ASN A 266 26.16 -3.52 20.24
CA ASN A 266 26.63 -2.20 20.67
C ASN A 266 25.92 -1.03 19.97
N THR A 267 25.58 -1.15 18.70
CA THR A 267 24.75 -0.15 18.01
C THR A 267 23.31 -0.18 18.53
N GLU A 268 22.78 -1.37 18.83
CA GLU A 268 21.50 -1.53 19.50
C GLU A 268 21.48 -0.84 20.86
N ASN A 269 22.50 -1.03 21.70
CA ASN A 269 22.62 -0.35 22.99
C ASN A 269 22.66 1.19 22.82
N ALA A 270 23.28 1.69 21.76
CA ALA A 270 23.27 3.13 21.45
C ALA A 270 21.89 3.59 21.01
N ALA A 271 21.12 2.77 20.28
CA ALA A 271 19.74 3.04 19.91
C ALA A 271 18.83 3.11 21.15
N TYR A 272 18.95 2.16 22.09
CA TYR A 272 18.24 2.21 23.37
C TYR A 272 18.61 3.43 24.20
N TYR A 273 19.89 3.79 24.24
CA TYR A 273 20.32 5.00 24.95
C TYR A 273 19.67 6.25 24.36
N LEU A 274 19.69 6.39 23.03
CA LEU A 274 19.04 7.52 22.34
C LEU A 274 17.52 7.56 22.60
N ALA A 275 16.84 6.42 22.49
CA ALA A 275 15.40 6.32 22.76
C ALA A 275 15.07 6.73 24.21
N ASN A 276 15.91 6.34 25.18
CA ASN A 276 15.73 6.73 26.58
C ASN A 276 15.94 8.24 26.79
N GLU A 277 16.93 8.86 26.12
CA GLU A 277 17.11 10.30 26.18
C GLU A 277 15.93 11.07 25.54
N LEU A 278 15.40 10.60 24.39
CA LEU A 278 14.19 11.14 23.77
C LEU A 278 12.99 11.06 24.71
N SER A 279 12.79 9.92 25.39
CA SER A 279 11.72 9.74 26.38
C SER A 279 11.83 10.71 27.55
N LYS A 280 13.05 10.92 28.10
CA LYS A 280 13.30 11.93 29.17
C LYS A 280 12.95 13.35 28.73
N LEU A 281 13.06 13.65 27.44
CA LEU A 281 12.72 14.92 26.83
C LEU A 281 11.23 15.04 26.45
N GLY A 282 10.42 14.01 26.75
CA GLY A 282 8.97 14.03 26.53
C GLY A 282 8.52 13.60 25.12
N VAL A 283 9.40 13.04 24.30
CA VAL A 283 9.02 12.43 23.02
C VAL A 283 8.29 11.12 23.31
N LYS A 284 7.00 11.05 22.98
CA LYS A 284 6.12 9.92 23.36
C LYS A 284 6.03 8.83 22.31
N ASP A 285 6.08 9.21 21.02
CA ASP A 285 5.95 8.28 19.90
C ASP A 285 7.34 8.01 19.31
N THR A 286 8.00 7.00 19.84
CA THR A 286 9.31 6.51 19.37
C THR A 286 9.21 5.01 19.09
N ALA A 287 9.47 4.60 17.85
CA ALA A 287 9.53 3.22 17.42
C ALA A 287 10.98 2.80 17.14
N MET A 288 11.35 1.57 17.46
CA MET A 288 12.71 1.03 17.25
C MET A 288 12.64 -0.24 16.41
N TYR A 289 13.51 -0.34 15.40
CA TYR A 289 13.56 -1.49 14.50
C TYR A 289 14.99 -1.95 14.24
N ASP A 290 15.24 -3.23 14.46
CA ASP A 290 16.42 -3.90 13.95
C ASP A 290 16.20 -4.24 12.47
N VAL A 291 16.96 -3.57 11.60
CA VAL A 291 16.87 -3.79 10.14
C VAL A 291 17.33 -5.19 9.72
N SER A 292 18.02 -5.93 10.60
CA SER A 292 18.47 -7.29 10.30
C SER A 292 17.36 -8.32 10.41
N SER A 293 16.34 -8.06 11.24
CA SER A 293 15.24 -8.97 11.54
C SER A 293 13.87 -8.47 11.08
N THR A 294 13.76 -7.18 10.74
CA THR A 294 12.51 -6.57 10.26
C THR A 294 12.49 -6.53 8.74
N ASP A 295 11.44 -7.08 8.13
CA ASP A 295 11.27 -6.97 6.68
C ASP A 295 11.18 -5.51 6.26
N VAL A 296 11.81 -5.18 5.11
CA VAL A 296 11.94 -3.81 4.62
C VAL A 296 10.59 -3.12 4.39
N SER A 297 9.55 -3.86 4.05
CA SER A 297 8.20 -3.30 3.84
C SER A 297 7.61 -2.68 5.11
N TYR A 298 7.91 -3.22 6.28
CA TYR A 298 7.52 -2.61 7.56
C TYR A 298 8.34 -1.36 7.87
N LEU A 299 9.65 -1.39 7.59
CA LEU A 299 10.53 -0.22 7.76
C LEU A 299 10.06 0.95 6.89
N ILE A 300 9.71 0.69 5.64
CA ILE A 300 9.15 1.69 4.71
C ILE A 300 7.81 2.23 5.23
N SER A 301 6.91 1.37 5.68
CA SER A 301 5.65 1.79 6.27
C SER A 301 5.84 2.75 7.42
N GLU A 302 6.76 2.45 8.33
CA GLU A 302 7.08 3.32 9.47
C GLU A 302 7.80 4.60 9.04
N THR A 303 8.62 4.56 8.00
CA THR A 303 9.25 5.77 7.42
C THR A 303 8.19 6.76 6.93
N PHE A 304 7.12 6.28 6.29
CA PHE A 304 6.02 7.17 5.89
C PHE A 304 5.26 7.71 7.10
N ARG A 305 5.05 6.91 8.14
CA ARG A 305 4.34 7.31 9.36
C ARG A 305 5.07 8.41 10.14
N CYS A 306 6.40 8.26 10.29
CA CYS A 306 7.21 9.10 11.17
C CYS A 306 7.69 10.38 10.48
N SER A 307 7.84 11.45 11.27
CA SER A 307 8.45 12.71 10.84
C SER A 307 9.97 12.69 10.90
N HIS A 308 10.54 11.97 11.87
CA HIS A 308 11.97 11.88 12.11
C HIS A 308 12.45 10.43 12.02
N ILE A 309 13.53 10.23 11.26
CA ILE A 309 14.12 8.90 11.01
C ILE A 309 15.58 8.93 11.48
N VAL A 310 15.90 8.11 12.47
CA VAL A 310 17.26 7.93 12.95
C VAL A 310 17.84 6.67 12.29
N LEU A 311 18.89 6.84 11.50
CA LEU A 311 19.65 5.76 10.87
C LEU A 311 20.90 5.49 11.71
N MET A 312 20.97 4.30 12.33
CA MET A 312 22.09 3.88 13.15
C MET A 312 22.74 2.62 12.57
N SER A 313 23.97 2.72 12.05
CA SER A 313 24.59 1.60 11.38
C SER A 313 26.01 1.32 11.89
N ALA A 314 26.29 0.02 12.10
CA ALA A 314 27.66 -0.44 12.14
C ALA A 314 28.30 -0.32 10.74
N THR A 315 29.59 0.06 10.70
CA THR A 315 30.39 -0.02 9.46
C THR A 315 30.72 -1.47 9.17
N TYR A 316 30.42 -1.95 7.97
CA TYR A 316 30.68 -3.29 7.50
C TYR A 316 31.49 -3.25 6.19
N ASN A 317 32.68 -3.82 6.19
CA ASN A 317 33.60 -3.79 5.04
C ASN A 317 33.86 -2.38 4.46
N LEU A 318 33.96 -1.37 5.32
CA LEU A 318 34.07 0.06 4.98
C LEU A 318 32.83 0.64 4.26
N GLU A 319 31.71 -0.07 4.32
CA GLU A 319 30.42 0.31 3.72
C GLU A 319 29.33 0.41 4.79
N ILE A 320 28.12 0.79 4.37
CA ILE A 320 26.90 0.68 5.16
C ILE A 320 26.64 -0.82 5.42
N TYR A 321 26.08 -1.16 6.57
CA TYR A 321 25.63 -2.53 6.84
C TYR A 321 24.59 -2.95 5.76
N PRO A 322 24.71 -4.15 5.13
CA PRO A 322 23.93 -4.50 3.92
C PRO A 322 22.41 -4.29 4.06
N LYS A 323 21.80 -4.71 5.16
CA LYS A 323 20.36 -4.52 5.37
C LYS A 323 19.94 -3.06 5.56
N MET A 324 20.82 -2.22 6.09
CA MET A 324 20.59 -0.77 6.17
C MET A 324 20.71 -0.14 4.78
N ASP A 325 21.62 -0.61 3.95
CA ASP A 325 21.78 -0.14 2.57
C ASP A 325 20.57 -0.54 1.71
N ASP A 326 20.07 -1.78 1.84
CA ASP A 326 18.82 -2.22 1.21
C ASP A 326 17.65 -1.29 1.58
N TYR A 327 17.48 -0.99 2.87
CA TYR A 327 16.42 -0.10 3.35
C TYR A 327 16.54 1.33 2.79
N ILE A 328 17.74 1.91 2.80
CA ILE A 328 17.97 3.24 2.21
C ILE A 328 17.71 3.23 0.71
N SER A 329 18.08 2.15 0.01
CA SER A 329 17.81 1.97 -1.41
C SER A 329 16.33 1.93 -1.72
N ASP A 330 15.52 1.29 -0.88
CA ASP A 330 14.07 1.26 -1.05
C ASP A 330 13.42 2.62 -0.76
N MET A 331 13.89 3.37 0.23
CA MET A 331 13.46 4.77 0.40
C MET A 331 13.64 5.60 -0.87
N LYS A 332 14.78 5.43 -1.58
CA LYS A 332 15.04 6.11 -2.86
C LYS A 332 14.11 5.65 -3.98
N ARG A 333 13.89 4.33 -4.11
CA ARG A 333 12.98 3.74 -5.12
C ARG A 333 11.56 4.24 -4.97
N LEU A 334 11.12 4.46 -3.74
CA LEU A 334 9.77 4.89 -3.39
C LEU A 334 9.61 6.42 -3.28
N ASN A 335 10.66 7.19 -3.64
CA ASN A 335 10.64 8.66 -3.61
C ASN A 335 10.33 9.25 -2.22
N VAL A 336 10.75 8.57 -1.13
CA VAL A 336 10.59 9.10 0.24
C VAL A 336 11.10 10.53 0.28
N SER A 337 10.29 11.43 0.84
CA SER A 337 10.59 12.86 0.93
C SER A 337 9.95 13.49 2.16
N ASN A 338 10.23 14.78 2.41
CA ASN A 338 9.63 15.56 3.51
C ASN A 338 9.89 14.96 4.90
N LYS A 339 11.08 14.40 5.14
CA LYS A 339 11.47 13.80 6.42
C LYS A 339 12.70 14.48 7.00
N THR A 340 12.85 14.45 8.32
CA THR A 340 14.09 14.78 9.00
C THR A 340 14.85 13.52 9.38
N PHE A 341 16.12 13.47 9.02
CA PHE A 341 17.00 12.34 9.32
C PHE A 341 18.02 12.70 10.39
N ALA A 342 18.31 11.74 11.26
CA ALA A 342 19.47 11.76 12.14
C ALA A 342 20.37 10.56 11.83
N ILE A 343 21.68 10.73 11.93
CA ILE A 343 22.63 9.70 11.54
C ILE A 343 23.60 9.41 12.69
N VAL A 344 23.69 8.15 13.03
CA VAL A 344 24.63 7.61 14.03
C VAL A 344 25.46 6.51 13.41
N ASP A 345 26.76 6.68 13.44
CA ASP A 345 27.76 5.72 12.93
C ASP A 345 28.34 4.89 14.09
N ASN A 346 28.65 3.64 13.85
CA ASN A 346 29.43 2.82 14.78
C ASN A 346 30.55 2.07 14.07
N GLY A 347 31.74 2.15 14.62
CA GLY A 347 32.91 1.39 14.13
C GLY A 347 34.07 1.48 15.11
N THR A 348 34.74 0.34 15.38
CA THR A 348 35.91 0.28 16.24
C THR A 348 37.11 0.92 15.56
N TRP A 349 37.22 0.71 14.24
CA TRP A 349 38.24 1.26 13.36
C TRP A 349 37.59 1.70 12.06
N ALA A 350 38.09 2.76 11.45
CA ALA A 350 37.59 3.32 10.17
C ALA A 350 36.05 3.38 10.04
N PRO A 351 35.31 4.06 10.93
CA PRO A 351 33.88 4.23 10.82
C PRO A 351 33.55 5.07 9.57
N THR A 352 32.83 4.49 8.60
CA THR A 352 32.52 5.10 7.30
C THR A 352 31.03 5.08 6.97
N ALA A 353 30.24 4.24 7.64
CA ALA A 353 28.81 4.09 7.36
C ALA A 353 28.04 5.40 7.52
N GLY A 354 28.38 6.23 8.52
CA GLY A 354 27.70 7.51 8.76
C GLY A 354 27.84 8.48 7.59
N LYS A 355 29.05 8.62 7.03
CA LYS A 355 29.28 9.45 5.84
C LYS A 355 28.45 8.95 4.65
N LYS A 356 28.47 7.64 4.40
CA LYS A 356 27.76 7.03 3.27
C LYS A 356 26.25 7.11 3.41
N MET A 357 25.71 6.91 4.62
CA MET A 357 24.29 7.11 4.89
C MET A 357 23.89 8.58 4.65
N ARG A 358 24.73 9.55 5.08
CA ARG A 358 24.48 10.98 4.82
C ARG A 358 24.42 11.25 3.33
N GLU A 359 25.44 10.85 2.56
CA GLU A 359 25.48 11.01 1.11
C GLU A 359 24.25 10.39 0.43
N ALA A 360 23.77 9.26 0.93
CA ALA A 360 22.61 8.59 0.40
C ALA A 360 21.29 9.35 0.71
N VAL A 361 21.14 9.86 1.93
CA VAL A 361 19.96 10.63 2.36
C VAL A 361 19.90 12.00 1.68
N GLU A 362 21.04 12.66 1.45
CA GLU A 362 21.11 13.95 0.74
C GLU A 362 20.54 13.88 -0.69
N THR A 363 20.41 12.68 -1.26
CA THR A 363 19.73 12.48 -2.56
C THR A 363 18.21 12.49 -2.47
N LEU A 364 17.61 12.36 -1.27
CA LEU A 364 16.18 12.36 -1.06
C LEU A 364 15.62 13.80 -1.11
N LYS A 365 14.46 13.93 -1.74
CA LYS A 365 13.88 15.26 -2.00
C LYS A 365 13.29 15.88 -0.71
N ASN A 366 13.59 17.15 -0.46
CA ASN A 366 13.03 17.91 0.68
C ASN A 366 13.28 17.25 2.05
N CYS A 367 14.37 16.49 2.18
CA CYS A 367 14.76 15.91 3.46
C CYS A 367 15.79 16.80 4.15
N LYS A 368 15.71 16.84 5.47
CA LYS A 368 16.69 17.51 6.34
C LYS A 368 17.56 16.47 7.02
N ILE A 369 18.75 16.85 7.44
CA ILE A 369 19.61 16.00 8.28
C ILE A 369 20.00 16.82 9.49
N CYS A 370 19.82 16.26 10.70
CA CYS A 370 20.23 16.86 11.96
C CYS A 370 21.72 17.27 11.92
N GLU A 371 22.03 18.37 12.58
CA GLU A 371 23.40 18.89 12.63
C GLU A 371 24.30 18.02 13.52
N ASN A 372 23.76 17.55 14.64
CA ASN A 372 24.47 16.68 15.56
C ASN A 372 24.59 15.26 14.96
N THR A 373 25.76 14.94 14.42
CA THR A 373 26.11 13.58 14.01
C THR A 373 26.99 12.95 15.07
N THR A 374 26.78 11.66 15.30
CA THR A 374 27.51 10.95 16.35
C THR A 374 28.17 9.71 15.80
N THR A 375 29.45 9.52 16.10
CA THR A 375 30.16 8.26 15.91
C THR A 375 30.31 7.55 17.25
N VAL A 376 29.71 6.39 17.39
CA VAL A 376 29.94 5.50 18.51
C VAL A 376 31.18 4.67 18.20
N LYS A 377 32.23 4.80 18.99
CA LYS A 377 33.45 3.99 18.83
C LYS A 377 33.32 2.72 19.67
N SER A 378 32.83 1.66 19.06
CA SER A 378 32.56 0.34 19.63
C SER A 378 31.34 0.32 20.59
N ALA A 379 31.44 0.90 21.76
CA ALA A 379 30.38 0.89 22.79
C ALA A 379 30.05 2.29 23.29
N VAL A 380 28.84 2.46 23.85
CA VAL A 380 28.45 3.70 24.52
C VAL A 380 29.34 3.95 25.74
N ASN A 381 29.91 5.13 25.86
CA ASN A 381 30.74 5.58 26.95
C ASN A 381 30.47 7.08 27.24
N GLY A 382 31.11 7.63 28.26
CA GLY A 382 30.82 9.00 28.69
C GLY A 382 30.97 10.09 27.60
N GLY A 383 31.88 9.90 26.66
CA GLY A 383 32.10 10.89 25.57
C GLY A 383 31.00 10.84 24.51
N ASN A 384 30.69 9.65 23.98
CA ASN A 384 29.69 9.50 22.93
C ASN A 384 28.24 9.52 23.49
N ALA A 385 28.04 9.19 24.77
CA ALA A 385 26.76 9.36 25.47
C ALA A 385 26.31 10.83 25.47
N ALA A 386 27.24 11.78 25.72
CA ALA A 386 26.94 13.21 25.67
C ALA A 386 26.51 13.67 24.27
N ALA A 387 27.15 13.14 23.22
CA ALA A 387 26.80 13.45 21.84
C ALA A 387 25.42 12.85 21.44
N LEU A 388 25.11 11.62 21.86
CA LEU A 388 23.78 11.03 21.68
C LEU A 388 22.70 11.84 22.41
N ALA A 389 22.97 12.33 23.64
CA ALA A 389 22.04 13.18 24.37
C ALA A 389 21.84 14.56 23.69
N ALA A 390 22.89 15.12 23.05
CA ALA A 390 22.78 16.35 22.26
C ALA A 390 21.90 16.12 21.02
N LEU A 391 22.07 14.99 20.31
CA LEU A 391 21.21 14.60 19.18
C LEU A 391 19.74 14.42 19.64
N ALA A 392 19.51 13.78 20.79
CA ALA A 392 18.16 13.64 21.34
C ALA A 392 17.50 14.99 21.61
N LYS A 393 18.24 15.98 22.12
CA LYS A 393 17.74 17.34 22.35
C LYS A 393 17.37 18.06 21.06
N GLU A 394 18.18 17.92 20.01
CA GLU A 394 17.89 18.48 18.69
C GLU A 394 16.58 17.91 18.12
N ILE A 395 16.46 16.58 18.08
CA ILE A 395 15.25 15.90 17.62
C ILE A 395 14.02 16.31 18.44
N ALA A 396 14.14 16.32 19.78
CA ALA A 396 13.02 16.69 20.65
C ALA A 396 12.58 18.14 20.45
N ALA A 397 13.51 19.06 20.22
CA ALA A 397 13.21 20.47 19.98
C ALA A 397 12.45 20.65 18.63
N GLU A 398 12.83 19.93 17.57
CA GLU A 398 12.11 19.99 16.29
C GLU A 398 10.71 19.36 16.35
N ILE A 399 10.52 18.33 17.19
CA ILE A 399 9.21 17.67 17.37
C ILE A 399 8.23 18.52 18.17
N GLN A 400 8.74 19.31 19.11
CA GLN A 400 7.92 20.09 20.05
C GLN A 400 7.69 21.55 19.60
N GLY A 401 8.47 22.04 18.64
CA GLY A 401 8.36 23.38 18.04
C GLY A 401 7.42 23.43 16.91
#